data_19c0349544b3299354081150a0da72d1
#
_entry.id   19c0349544b3299354081150a0da72d1
#
_cell.length_a   1.000
_cell.length_b   1.000
_cell.length_c   1.000
_cell.angle_alpha   90.00
_cell.angle_beta   90.00
_cell.angle_gamma   90.00
#
_symmetry.space_group_name_H-M   'P 1'
#
loop_
_entity.id
_entity.type
_entity.pdbx_description
1 polymer ?
#
loop_
_entity_poly.entity_id
_entity_poly.type
_entity_poly.pdbx_seq_one_letter_code
_entity_poly.pdbx_strand_id
1 'polypeptide(L)'
;MFPGVDGFHWSLTHIVFLTLFGLVLSTVLTTVGLALWRTRRAFHTNQAEALCWEADFEDLPASARACRHALTGSAPGRICKNAFDCRDCGQHAQFAAKEVGLEDSGERYGLDYPATRRYDRGHTWVEKHADRTLTVGLDDLGERLAGHVDSVEMPPVGAHVATRGLAWTMKRDGRVMRVRAPIDGIVVETGGPDKGWYLRILPDTQPADLGHLLSGVEVSAWLRAELERLQILLSPASTGASLADGGALEPDLPGSQPHADWSRVCPAMFLEP
;
A
#
# COMPACT_ATOMS: atom_id res chain seq x y z
N MET A 1 20.90 -2.97 -54.24
CA MET A 1 22.34 -2.74 -54.20
C MET A 1 22.67 -2.16 -52.82
N PHE A 2 23.60 -2.77 -52.10
CA PHE A 2 24.00 -2.32 -50.76
C PHE A 2 25.34 -1.59 -50.81
N PRO A 3 25.57 -0.62 -49.87
CA PRO A 3 26.86 0.04 -49.74
C PRO A 3 27.96 -1.01 -49.51
N GLY A 4 29.04 -0.98 -50.29
CA GLY A 4 30.14 -1.93 -50.20
C GLY A 4 30.23 -2.93 -51.38
N VAL A 5 29.29 -2.90 -52.34
CA VAL A 5 29.35 -3.67 -53.57
C VAL A 5 29.92 -2.79 -54.69
N ASP A 6 30.83 -3.38 -55.51
CA ASP A 6 31.42 -2.67 -56.65
C ASP A 6 30.33 -2.15 -57.59
N GLY A 7 30.40 -0.84 -57.91
CA GLY A 7 29.41 -0.14 -58.73
C GLY A 7 28.33 0.62 -57.98
N PHE A 8 28.39 0.68 -56.64
CA PHE A 8 27.46 1.52 -55.84
C PHE A 8 27.83 2.99 -55.89
N HIS A 9 26.91 3.80 -56.39
CA HIS A 9 27.08 5.26 -56.40
C HIS A 9 26.10 5.92 -55.44
N TRP A 10 26.59 6.74 -54.55
CA TRP A 10 25.78 7.51 -53.63
C TRP A 10 24.93 8.55 -54.40
N SER A 11 23.62 8.41 -54.34
CA SER A 11 22.69 9.43 -54.79
C SER A 11 22.18 10.29 -53.64
N LEU A 12 21.72 11.50 -53.96
CA LEU A 12 21.12 12.39 -52.95
C LEU A 12 19.99 11.73 -52.18
N THR A 13 19.18 10.89 -52.83
CA THR A 13 18.09 10.11 -52.25
C THR A 13 18.55 9.11 -51.21
N HIS A 14 19.66 8.43 -51.41
CA HIS A 14 20.27 7.52 -50.45
C HIS A 14 20.74 8.26 -49.19
N ILE A 15 21.37 9.41 -49.38
CA ILE A 15 21.88 10.26 -48.27
C ILE A 15 20.71 10.79 -47.44
N VAL A 16 19.67 11.33 -48.07
CA VAL A 16 18.48 11.85 -47.40
C VAL A 16 17.75 10.71 -46.64
N PHE A 17 17.59 9.53 -47.28
CA PHE A 17 16.97 8.40 -46.62
C PHE A 17 17.74 7.95 -45.39
N LEU A 18 19.06 7.75 -45.50
CA LEU A 18 19.89 7.30 -44.37
C LEU A 18 19.95 8.32 -43.24
N THR A 19 19.95 9.63 -43.57
CA THR A 19 19.94 10.71 -42.55
C THR A 19 18.58 10.69 -41.80
N LEU A 20 17.46 10.61 -42.52
CA LEU A 20 16.12 10.52 -41.92
C LEU A 20 15.96 9.25 -41.09
N PHE A 21 16.39 8.11 -41.61
CA PHE A 21 16.38 6.84 -40.89
C PHE A 21 17.25 6.90 -39.63
N GLY A 22 18.46 7.41 -39.70
CA GLY A 22 19.37 7.61 -38.57
C GLY A 22 18.79 8.53 -37.50
N LEU A 23 18.10 9.61 -37.90
CA LEU A 23 17.44 10.55 -36.99
C LEU A 23 16.28 9.90 -36.27
N VAL A 24 15.43 9.17 -36.98
CA VAL A 24 14.30 8.42 -36.37
C VAL A 24 14.82 7.34 -35.44
N LEU A 25 15.81 6.55 -35.87
CA LEU A 25 16.41 5.52 -35.03
C LEU A 25 17.04 6.10 -33.77
N SER A 26 17.77 7.21 -33.90
CA SER A 26 18.39 7.92 -32.75
C SER A 26 17.33 8.43 -31.76
N THR A 27 16.23 9.01 -32.25
CA THR A 27 15.12 9.46 -31.38
C THR A 27 14.46 8.28 -30.64
N VAL A 28 14.21 7.18 -31.32
CA VAL A 28 13.64 5.97 -30.70
C VAL A 28 14.59 5.40 -29.64
N LEU A 29 15.87 5.24 -29.94
CA LEU A 29 16.86 4.74 -28.98
C LEU A 29 17.01 5.67 -27.76
N THR A 30 16.99 6.99 -27.98
CA THR A 30 17.06 7.97 -26.89
C THR A 30 15.82 7.91 -26.00
N THR A 31 14.62 7.83 -26.59
CA THR A 31 13.38 7.74 -25.81
C THR A 31 13.31 6.43 -25.01
N VAL A 32 13.68 5.30 -25.60
CA VAL A 32 13.76 4.01 -24.90
C VAL A 32 14.82 4.05 -23.80
N GLY A 33 15.99 4.61 -24.07
CA GLY A 33 17.06 4.75 -23.07
C GLY A 33 16.64 5.61 -21.88
N LEU A 34 15.97 6.75 -22.15
CA LEU A 34 15.43 7.62 -21.10
C LEU A 34 14.32 6.94 -20.31
N ALA A 35 13.43 6.21 -20.98
CA ALA A 35 12.38 5.44 -20.32
C ALA A 35 12.96 4.38 -19.39
N LEU A 36 13.91 3.57 -19.87
CA LEU A 36 14.59 2.56 -19.05
C LEU A 36 15.36 3.19 -17.87
N TRP A 37 16.02 4.33 -18.09
CA TRP A 37 16.73 5.02 -17.02
C TRP A 37 15.77 5.58 -15.97
N ARG A 38 14.65 6.18 -16.39
CA ARG A 38 13.58 6.65 -15.49
C ARG A 38 12.96 5.50 -14.71
N THR A 39 12.65 4.40 -15.38
CA THR A 39 12.09 3.21 -14.73
C THR A 39 13.06 2.64 -13.69
N ARG A 40 14.36 2.46 -14.05
CA ARG A 40 15.36 2.02 -13.07
C ARG A 40 15.46 2.97 -11.88
N ARG A 41 15.46 4.27 -12.12
CA ARG A 41 15.49 5.26 -11.04
C ARG A 41 14.23 5.21 -10.19
N ALA A 42 13.06 5.05 -10.78
CA ALA A 42 11.79 4.91 -10.07
C ALA A 42 11.75 3.64 -9.20
N PHE A 43 12.27 2.50 -9.70
CA PHE A 43 12.42 1.29 -8.89
C PHE A 43 13.37 1.48 -7.71
N HIS A 44 14.49 2.20 -7.88
CA HIS A 44 15.41 2.47 -6.79
C HIS A 44 14.85 3.43 -5.74
N THR A 45 13.87 4.26 -6.10
CA THR A 45 13.28 5.26 -5.19
C THR A 45 11.87 4.88 -4.72
N ASN A 46 11.39 3.65 -4.98
CA ASN A 46 10.02 3.18 -4.69
C ASN A 46 8.90 4.06 -5.29
N GLN A 47 9.22 5.02 -6.13
CA GLN A 47 8.22 5.92 -6.73
C GLN A 47 7.31 5.21 -7.74
N ALA A 48 7.80 4.15 -8.39
CA ALA A 48 7.00 3.37 -9.33
C ALA A 48 5.82 2.67 -8.64
N GLU A 49 6.03 2.19 -7.41
CA GLU A 49 4.99 1.52 -6.63
C GLU A 49 3.93 2.50 -6.11
N ALA A 50 4.34 3.72 -5.75
CA ALA A 50 3.39 4.77 -5.40
C ALA A 50 2.50 5.16 -6.58
N LEU A 51 3.05 5.19 -7.81
CA LEU A 51 2.29 5.46 -9.03
C LEU A 51 1.30 4.33 -9.36
N CYS A 52 1.71 3.07 -9.20
CA CYS A 52 0.82 1.92 -9.36
C CYS A 52 -0.32 1.96 -8.35
N TRP A 53 -0.01 2.26 -7.08
CA TRP A 53 -1.02 2.38 -6.05
C TRP A 53 -2.08 3.46 -6.38
N GLU A 54 -1.69 4.61 -6.88
CA GLU A 54 -2.64 5.67 -7.23
C GLU A 54 -3.58 5.26 -8.37
N ALA A 55 -3.09 4.52 -9.36
CA ALA A 55 -3.91 3.96 -10.44
C ALA A 55 -4.87 2.90 -9.89
N ASP A 56 -4.38 1.98 -9.06
CA ASP A 56 -5.17 0.89 -8.49
C ASP A 56 -6.23 1.37 -7.49
N PHE A 57 -5.99 2.54 -6.84
CA PHE A 57 -7.01 3.13 -5.95
C PHE A 57 -8.32 3.43 -6.69
N GLU A 58 -8.27 3.88 -7.94
CA GLU A 58 -9.46 4.16 -8.75
C GLU A 58 -10.22 2.88 -9.09
N ASP A 59 -9.54 1.74 -9.16
CA ASP A 59 -10.13 0.44 -9.47
C ASP A 59 -10.80 -0.21 -8.25
N LEU A 60 -10.51 0.28 -7.02
CA LEU A 60 -11.17 -0.22 -5.82
C LEU A 60 -12.68 0.02 -5.88
N PRO A 61 -13.50 -0.97 -5.45
CA PRO A 61 -14.95 -0.78 -5.39
C PRO A 61 -15.32 0.36 -4.43
N ALA A 62 -16.43 1.02 -4.69
CA ALA A 62 -16.89 2.18 -3.91
C ALA A 62 -16.98 1.89 -2.39
N SER A 63 -17.35 0.67 -2.01
CA SER A 63 -17.40 0.22 -0.61
C SER A 63 -16.02 0.21 0.05
N ALA A 64 -14.98 -0.21 -0.68
CA ALA A 64 -13.60 -0.21 -0.18
C ALA A 64 -13.02 1.21 -0.12
N ARG A 65 -13.54 2.15 -0.92
CA ARG A 65 -13.15 3.57 -0.90
C ARG A 65 -13.95 4.44 0.09
N ALA A 66 -14.70 3.84 1.01
CA ALA A 66 -15.46 4.60 2.00
C ALA A 66 -14.55 5.56 2.78
N CYS A 67 -14.95 6.83 2.88
CA CYS A 67 -14.22 7.83 3.64
C CYS A 67 -14.20 7.46 5.14
N ARG A 68 -13.11 7.75 5.88
CA ARG A 68 -13.06 7.55 7.35
C ARG A 68 -14.23 8.22 8.06
N HIS A 69 -14.60 9.41 7.62
CA HIS A 69 -15.73 10.18 8.14
C HIS A 69 -17.11 9.60 7.76
N ALA A 70 -17.18 8.76 6.73
CA ALA A 70 -18.39 8.00 6.45
C ALA A 70 -18.55 6.82 7.40
N LEU A 71 -17.43 6.19 7.78
CA LEU A 71 -17.42 5.07 8.72
C LEU A 71 -17.83 5.50 10.13
N THR A 72 -17.41 6.69 10.58
CA THR A 72 -17.80 7.28 11.87
C THR A 72 -19.22 7.90 11.86
N GLY A 73 -19.84 8.01 10.68
CA GLY A 73 -21.16 8.63 10.53
C GLY A 73 -21.13 10.17 10.35
N SER A 74 -19.96 10.81 10.42
CA SER A 74 -19.83 12.28 10.26
C SER A 74 -20.09 12.76 8.83
N ALA A 75 -19.93 11.89 7.83
CA ALA A 75 -20.20 12.13 6.42
C ALA A 75 -20.76 10.88 5.73
N PRO A 76 -22.02 10.49 6.02
CA PRO A 76 -22.61 9.24 5.52
C PRO A 76 -22.55 9.11 3.98
N GLY A 77 -22.18 7.93 3.49
CA GLY A 77 -22.12 7.62 2.05
C GLY A 77 -20.98 8.27 1.29
N ARG A 78 -20.08 9.02 1.97
CA ARG A 78 -18.96 9.67 1.31
C ARG A 78 -17.90 8.66 0.85
N ILE A 79 -17.54 8.74 -0.42
CA ILE A 79 -16.43 7.98 -1.03
C ILE A 79 -15.17 8.86 -1.02
N CYS A 80 -14.04 8.30 -0.58
CA CYS A 80 -12.75 8.98 -0.65
C CYS A 80 -12.32 9.16 -2.12
N LYS A 81 -11.77 10.33 -2.44
CA LYS A 81 -11.23 10.67 -3.78
C LYS A 81 -9.74 11.01 -3.71
N ASN A 82 -9.11 10.82 -2.57
CA ASN A 82 -7.74 11.28 -2.30
C ASN A 82 -6.87 10.14 -1.77
N ALA A 83 -7.01 8.93 -2.30
CA ALA A 83 -6.24 7.74 -1.95
C ALA A 83 -6.02 7.55 -0.43
N PHE A 84 -7.04 7.87 0.38
CA PHE A 84 -7.04 7.91 1.85
C PHE A 84 -6.10 8.94 2.50
N ASP A 85 -5.43 9.78 1.72
CA ASP A 85 -4.61 10.84 2.26
C ASP A 85 -5.49 12.01 2.72
N CYS A 86 -5.67 12.13 4.02
CA CYS A 86 -6.48 13.19 4.63
C CYS A 86 -5.71 14.49 4.80
N ARG A 87 -4.37 14.49 4.65
CA ARG A 87 -3.51 15.68 4.81
C ARG A 87 -3.87 16.75 3.78
N ASP A 88 -4.09 16.33 2.53
CA ASP A 88 -4.44 17.22 1.41
C ASP A 88 -5.95 17.31 1.14
N CYS A 89 -6.79 16.73 2.01
CA CYS A 89 -8.24 16.77 1.83
C CYS A 89 -8.86 18.06 2.38
N GLY A 90 -9.28 18.97 1.50
CA GLY A 90 -9.86 20.26 1.90
C GLY A 90 -11.12 20.19 2.77
N GLN A 91 -11.76 19.00 2.91
CA GLN A 91 -12.94 18.80 3.75
C GLN A 91 -12.64 18.06 5.07
N HIS A 92 -11.40 17.53 5.21
CA HIS A 92 -11.04 16.74 6.40
C HIS A 92 -11.27 17.51 7.71
N ALA A 93 -10.80 18.75 7.80
CA ALA A 93 -10.92 19.56 9.01
C ALA A 93 -12.38 19.79 9.44
N GLN A 94 -13.31 19.96 8.48
CA GLN A 94 -14.73 20.16 8.78
C GLN A 94 -15.38 18.90 9.36
N PHE A 95 -15.01 17.72 8.87
CA PHE A 95 -15.54 16.45 9.38
C PHE A 95 -14.89 16.06 10.69
N ALA A 96 -13.58 16.24 10.82
CA ALA A 96 -12.85 16.01 12.07
C ALA A 96 -13.41 16.85 13.22
N ALA A 97 -13.78 18.11 12.96
CA ALA A 97 -14.42 18.96 13.95
C ALA A 97 -15.76 18.42 14.47
N LYS A 98 -16.52 17.67 13.64
CA LYS A 98 -17.77 17.03 14.04
C LYS A 98 -17.55 15.76 14.87
N GLU A 99 -16.38 15.18 14.81
CA GLU A 99 -16.00 13.97 15.52
C GLU A 99 -15.43 14.27 16.92
N VAL A 100 -15.16 15.55 17.20
CA VAL A 100 -14.76 15.98 18.54
C VAL A 100 -15.87 15.67 19.53
N GLY A 101 -15.56 14.81 20.51
CA GLY A 101 -16.53 14.38 21.53
C GLY A 101 -17.27 13.08 21.20
N LEU A 102 -17.03 12.45 20.04
CA LEU A 102 -17.48 11.08 19.82
C LEU A 102 -16.68 10.13 20.73
N GLU A 103 -17.38 9.29 21.45
CA GLU A 103 -16.75 8.23 22.25
C GLU A 103 -16.35 7.06 21.38
N ASP A 104 -15.13 6.57 21.58
CA ASP A 104 -14.70 5.31 20.99
C ASP A 104 -15.46 4.16 21.68
N SER A 105 -16.15 3.34 20.91
CA SER A 105 -16.87 2.18 21.46
C SER A 105 -15.94 1.20 22.17
N GLY A 106 -14.64 1.29 21.90
CA GLY A 106 -13.63 0.36 22.41
C GLY A 106 -13.76 -1.05 21.83
N GLU A 107 -14.74 -1.26 20.95
CA GLU A 107 -14.97 -2.56 20.34
C GLU A 107 -13.87 -2.89 19.33
N ARG A 108 -13.12 -3.95 19.59
CA ARG A 108 -12.00 -4.41 18.78
C ARG A 108 -12.18 -5.82 18.23
N TYR A 109 -13.34 -6.43 18.44
CA TYR A 109 -13.71 -7.76 17.89
C TYR A 109 -12.71 -8.86 18.28
N GLY A 110 -12.17 -8.80 19.48
CA GLY A 110 -11.15 -9.74 19.97
C GLY A 110 -9.75 -9.53 19.40
N LEU A 111 -9.52 -8.39 18.73
CA LEU A 111 -8.23 -7.99 18.16
C LEU A 111 -7.54 -6.96 19.06
N ASP A 112 -6.19 -6.93 19.03
CA ASP A 112 -5.38 -6.00 19.82
C ASP A 112 -5.04 -4.73 19.01
N TYR A 113 -5.66 -3.61 19.41
CA TYR A 113 -5.46 -2.29 18.80
C TYR A 113 -5.18 -1.22 19.87
N PRO A 114 -3.94 -1.13 20.38
CA PRO A 114 -3.54 -0.15 21.39
C PRO A 114 -3.79 1.29 20.98
N ALA A 115 -4.34 2.11 21.90
CA ALA A 115 -4.62 3.52 21.65
C ALA A 115 -3.36 4.40 21.45
N THR A 116 -2.18 3.90 21.84
CA THR A 116 -0.88 4.57 21.63
C THR A 116 -0.45 4.56 20.17
N ARG A 117 -1.01 3.66 19.36
CA ARG A 117 -0.71 3.47 17.96
C ARG A 117 -1.70 4.20 17.06
N ARG A 118 -1.26 4.48 15.84
CA ARG A 118 -2.10 4.94 14.73
C ARG A 118 -2.06 3.92 13.62
N TYR A 119 -3.15 3.78 12.88
CA TYR A 119 -3.35 2.66 11.98
C TYR A 119 -3.56 3.14 10.54
N ASP A 120 -2.86 2.49 9.61
CA ASP A 120 -3.11 2.64 8.17
C ASP A 120 -4.13 1.60 7.69
N ARG A 121 -4.86 1.93 6.64
CA ARG A 121 -5.85 1.02 6.05
C ARG A 121 -5.25 -0.22 5.38
N GLY A 122 -3.94 -0.23 5.13
CA GLY A 122 -3.18 -1.38 4.67
C GLY A 122 -2.67 -2.27 5.80
N HIS A 123 -3.32 -2.25 6.96
CA HIS A 123 -3.01 -3.07 8.12
C HIS A 123 -1.62 -2.88 8.69
N THR A 124 -1.10 -1.64 8.65
CA THR A 124 0.10 -1.25 9.37
C THR A 124 -0.22 -0.29 10.50
N TRP A 125 0.58 -0.34 11.55
CA TRP A 125 0.52 0.63 12.65
C TRP A 125 1.80 1.46 12.74
N VAL A 126 1.67 2.65 13.33
CA VAL A 126 2.76 3.58 13.61
C VAL A 126 2.73 3.97 15.07
N GLU A 127 3.89 3.90 15.72
CA GLU A 127 4.10 4.34 17.10
C GLU A 127 5.25 5.34 17.19
N LYS A 128 5.04 6.46 17.90
CA LYS A 128 6.05 7.53 18.06
C LYS A 128 7.00 7.24 19.20
N HIS A 129 8.30 7.52 18.99
CA HIS A 129 9.31 7.49 20.02
C HIS A 129 9.81 8.87 20.42
N ALA A 130 10.44 8.96 21.60
CA ALA A 130 11.00 10.21 22.12
C ALA A 130 12.17 10.74 21.28
N ASP A 131 12.87 9.87 20.58
CA ASP A 131 13.97 10.18 19.66
C ASP A 131 13.53 10.67 18.27
N ARG A 132 12.23 10.97 18.13
CA ARG A 132 11.58 11.41 16.89
C ARG A 132 11.50 10.34 15.78
N THR A 133 11.91 9.13 16.06
CA THR A 133 11.67 8.01 15.14
C THR A 133 10.25 7.47 15.29
N LEU A 134 9.81 6.75 14.27
CA LEU A 134 8.53 6.07 14.23
C LEU A 134 8.76 4.59 14.01
N THR A 135 8.16 3.75 14.84
CA THR A 135 8.15 2.31 14.61
C THR A 135 6.91 1.93 13.81
N VAL A 136 7.08 1.05 12.84
CA VAL A 136 6.05 0.54 11.96
C VAL A 136 5.97 -0.98 12.08
N GLY A 137 4.76 -1.51 12.24
CA GLY A 137 4.48 -2.93 12.30
C GLY A 137 3.17 -3.27 11.60
N LEU A 138 2.82 -4.56 11.55
CA LEU A 138 1.49 -5.02 11.17
C LEU A 138 0.55 -4.89 12.37
N ASP A 139 -0.72 -4.54 12.11
CA ASP A 139 -1.77 -4.64 13.12
C ASP A 139 -2.19 -6.11 13.33
N ASP A 140 -2.96 -6.38 14.38
CA ASP A 140 -3.33 -7.76 14.74
C ASP A 140 -4.11 -8.47 13.61
N LEU A 141 -4.96 -7.75 12.87
CA LEU A 141 -5.64 -8.34 11.72
C LEU A 141 -4.66 -8.62 10.57
N GLY A 142 -3.73 -7.72 10.30
CA GLY A 142 -2.67 -7.90 9.30
C GLY A 142 -1.77 -9.09 9.62
N GLU A 143 -1.39 -9.27 10.89
CA GLU A 143 -0.62 -10.44 11.32
C GLU A 143 -1.38 -11.75 11.11
N ARG A 144 -2.68 -11.79 11.43
CA ARG A 144 -3.55 -12.98 11.20
C ARG A 144 -3.77 -13.26 9.72
N LEU A 145 -3.85 -12.23 8.88
CA LEU A 145 -3.95 -12.35 7.42
C LEU A 145 -2.66 -12.90 6.80
N ALA A 146 -1.50 -12.44 7.27
CA ALA A 146 -0.20 -12.95 6.85
C ALA A 146 0.02 -14.38 7.37
N GLY A 147 -0.37 -14.65 8.62
CA GLY A 147 -0.15 -15.90 9.32
C GLY A 147 1.33 -16.23 9.43
N HIS A 148 1.68 -17.50 9.36
CA HIS A 148 3.08 -17.92 9.40
C HIS A 148 3.79 -17.61 8.07
N VAL A 149 4.73 -16.66 8.07
CA VAL A 149 5.48 -16.25 6.87
C VAL A 149 6.79 -17.04 6.74
N ASP A 150 7.13 -17.47 5.51
CA ASP A 150 8.37 -18.21 5.24
C ASP A 150 9.58 -17.28 5.21
N SER A 151 9.41 -16.07 4.69
CA SER A 151 10.47 -15.06 4.61
C SER A 151 9.91 -13.64 4.50
N VAL A 152 10.73 -12.68 4.95
CA VAL A 152 10.44 -11.24 4.84
C VAL A 152 11.61 -10.56 4.14
N GLU A 153 11.32 -9.78 3.10
CA GLU A 153 12.29 -8.96 2.39
C GLU A 153 12.11 -7.51 2.82
N MET A 154 13.12 -6.97 3.52
CA MET A 154 13.10 -5.62 4.09
C MET A 154 13.90 -4.65 3.23
N PRO A 155 13.54 -3.37 3.15
CA PRO A 155 14.40 -2.36 2.57
C PRO A 155 15.69 -2.23 3.39
N PRO A 156 16.83 -1.91 2.77
CA PRO A 156 18.07 -1.70 3.51
C PRO A 156 17.98 -0.44 4.40
N VAL A 157 18.72 -0.44 5.51
CA VAL A 157 18.89 0.77 6.33
C VAL A 157 19.47 1.88 5.48
N GLY A 158 18.92 3.09 5.60
CA GLY A 158 19.21 4.24 4.74
C GLY A 158 18.32 4.35 3.49
N ALA A 159 17.50 3.36 3.17
CA ALA A 159 16.53 3.48 2.10
C ALA A 159 15.42 4.47 2.48
N HIS A 160 14.95 5.22 1.49
CA HIS A 160 13.77 6.06 1.63
C HIS A 160 12.52 5.26 1.28
N VAL A 161 11.50 5.34 2.13
CA VAL A 161 10.16 4.81 1.88
C VAL A 161 9.19 5.96 1.73
N ALA A 162 8.28 5.83 0.78
CA ALA A 162 7.23 6.82 0.54
C ALA A 162 5.89 6.29 1.03
N THR A 163 5.04 7.16 1.56
CA THR A 163 3.66 6.84 1.95
C THR A 163 2.95 6.15 0.79
N ARG A 164 2.31 5.02 1.05
CA ARG A 164 1.64 4.15 0.06
C ARG A 164 2.58 3.38 -0.88
N GLY A 165 3.88 3.64 -0.86
CA GLY A 165 4.87 2.81 -1.54
C GLY A 165 5.15 1.51 -0.79
N LEU A 166 5.98 0.64 -1.36
CA LEU A 166 6.39 -0.61 -0.73
C LEU A 166 7.20 -0.35 0.54
N ALA A 167 6.77 -0.91 1.67
CA ALA A 167 7.53 -0.92 2.90
C ALA A 167 8.39 -2.20 3.02
N TRP A 168 7.78 -3.37 2.88
CA TRP A 168 8.44 -4.68 2.85
C TRP A 168 7.57 -5.70 2.13
N THR A 169 8.17 -6.84 1.82
CA THR A 169 7.50 -7.97 1.17
C THR A 169 7.55 -9.19 2.09
N MET A 170 6.45 -9.91 2.20
CA MET A 170 6.36 -11.18 2.91
C MET A 170 6.06 -12.30 1.91
N LYS A 171 6.61 -13.49 2.17
CA LYS A 171 6.34 -14.68 1.35
C LYS A 171 5.82 -15.81 2.22
N ARG A 172 4.79 -16.50 1.71
CA ARG A 172 4.21 -17.68 2.32
C ARG A 172 3.69 -18.63 1.24
N ASP A 173 4.10 -19.90 1.28
CA ASP A 173 3.64 -20.95 0.34
C ASP A 173 3.73 -20.50 -1.14
N GLY A 174 4.81 -19.79 -1.52
CA GLY A 174 4.99 -19.24 -2.86
C GLY A 174 4.17 -17.99 -3.19
N ARG A 175 3.30 -17.53 -2.30
CA ARG A 175 2.56 -16.26 -2.42
C ARG A 175 3.40 -15.11 -1.92
N VAL A 176 3.27 -13.98 -2.59
CA VAL A 176 3.96 -12.74 -2.26
C VAL A 176 2.92 -11.75 -1.76
N MET A 177 3.13 -11.18 -0.57
CA MET A 177 2.31 -10.14 0.03
C MET A 177 3.16 -8.88 0.13
N ARG A 178 2.70 -7.77 -0.43
CA ARG A 178 3.37 -6.48 -0.37
C ARG A 178 2.70 -5.60 0.66
N VAL A 179 3.48 -5.14 1.62
CA VAL A 179 2.99 -4.24 2.67
C VAL A 179 3.39 -2.82 2.32
N ARG A 180 2.43 -1.91 2.31
CA ARG A 180 2.67 -0.51 1.98
C ARG A 180 3.15 0.29 3.17
N ALA A 181 3.97 1.30 2.90
CA ALA A 181 4.48 2.21 3.91
C ALA A 181 3.36 3.18 4.37
N PRO A 182 3.15 3.32 5.68
CA PRO A 182 2.16 4.26 6.22
C PRO A 182 2.66 5.71 6.26
N ILE A 183 3.97 5.94 6.12
CA ILE A 183 4.61 7.26 6.27
C ILE A 183 5.81 7.40 5.33
N ASP A 184 6.17 8.66 5.04
CA ASP A 184 7.38 9.03 4.32
C ASP A 184 8.57 9.11 5.27
N GLY A 185 9.76 8.63 4.86
CA GLY A 185 10.98 8.79 5.63
C GLY A 185 12.08 7.81 5.29
N ILE A 186 13.16 7.88 6.06
CA ILE A 186 14.36 7.05 5.91
C ILE A 186 14.35 5.91 6.93
N VAL A 187 14.56 4.69 6.46
CA VAL A 187 14.69 3.50 7.32
C VAL A 187 15.98 3.60 8.13
N VAL A 188 15.85 3.62 9.45
CA VAL A 188 17.01 3.67 10.38
C VAL A 188 17.29 2.33 11.05
N GLU A 189 16.29 1.45 11.14
CA GLU A 189 16.44 0.11 11.68
C GLU A 189 15.40 -0.84 11.07
N THR A 190 15.76 -2.11 10.91
CA THR A 190 14.85 -3.18 10.47
C THR A 190 14.60 -4.18 11.58
N GLY A 191 13.35 -4.59 11.71
CA GLY A 191 12.87 -5.58 12.65
C GLY A 191 12.56 -6.92 11.98
N GLY A 192 11.39 -7.45 12.28
CA GLY A 192 10.88 -8.71 11.75
C GLY A 192 9.75 -9.26 12.59
N PRO A 193 9.13 -10.38 12.19
CA PRO A 193 8.00 -10.98 12.91
C PRO A 193 8.30 -11.25 14.38
N ASP A 194 9.52 -11.75 14.69
CA ASP A 194 9.93 -12.08 16.06
C ASP A 194 9.98 -10.87 17.00
N LYS A 195 10.13 -9.66 16.45
CA LYS A 195 10.16 -8.43 17.23
C LYS A 195 8.79 -7.77 17.37
N GLY A 196 7.78 -8.21 16.60
CA GLY A 196 6.45 -7.60 16.54
C GLY A 196 6.44 -6.21 15.87
N TRP A 197 7.52 -5.83 15.18
CA TRP A 197 7.61 -4.63 14.36
C TRP A 197 8.61 -4.86 13.22
N TYR A 198 8.49 -4.07 12.14
CA TYR A 198 9.24 -4.33 10.92
C TYR A 198 10.23 -3.22 10.57
N LEU A 199 9.82 -1.95 10.66
CA LEU A 199 10.67 -0.81 10.34
C LEU A 199 10.70 0.20 11.49
N ARG A 200 11.87 0.83 11.69
CA ARG A 200 11.99 2.11 12.39
C ARG A 200 12.38 3.16 11.37
N ILE A 201 11.62 4.24 11.31
CA ILE A 201 11.72 5.26 10.26
C ILE A 201 11.96 6.62 10.90
N LEU A 202 12.93 7.36 10.35
CA LEU A 202 13.06 8.79 10.61
C LEU A 202 12.21 9.54 9.59
N PRO A 203 11.08 10.16 9.98
CA PRO A 203 10.18 10.80 9.04
C PRO A 203 10.80 12.04 8.40
N ASP A 204 10.44 12.31 7.13
CA ASP A 204 10.96 13.44 6.35
C ASP A 204 10.58 14.79 6.96
N THR A 205 9.41 14.86 7.60
CA THR A 205 8.91 16.07 8.27
C THR A 205 8.93 15.93 9.78
N GLN A 206 9.33 16.98 10.49
CA GLN A 206 9.36 17.04 11.94
C GLN A 206 8.56 18.27 12.44
N PRO A 207 7.49 18.09 13.24
CA PRO A 207 6.91 16.80 13.66
C PRO A 207 6.26 16.05 12.51
N ALA A 208 6.26 14.70 12.60
CA ALA A 208 5.61 13.88 11.59
C ALA A 208 4.10 14.15 11.52
N ASP A 209 3.59 14.40 10.31
CA ASP A 209 2.16 14.50 10.06
C ASP A 209 1.55 13.11 9.90
N LEU A 210 0.81 12.68 10.91
CA LEU A 210 0.08 11.41 10.93
C LEU A 210 -1.44 11.59 10.76
N GLY A 211 -1.88 12.73 10.23
CA GLY A 211 -3.30 13.07 10.09
C GLY A 211 -4.09 12.14 9.19
N HIS A 212 -3.41 11.42 8.27
CA HIS A 212 -4.02 10.43 7.40
C HIS A 212 -4.27 9.07 8.09
N LEU A 213 -3.57 8.78 9.18
CA LEU A 213 -3.72 7.53 9.92
C LEU A 213 -4.94 7.57 10.85
N LEU A 214 -5.55 6.41 11.07
CA LEU A 214 -6.72 6.23 11.91
C LEU A 214 -6.35 6.21 13.39
N SER A 215 -7.24 6.75 14.24
CA SER A 215 -7.07 6.74 15.70
C SER A 215 -8.42 6.87 16.41
N GLY A 216 -8.49 6.44 17.67
CA GLY A 216 -9.70 6.59 18.51
C GLY A 216 -10.93 5.94 17.89
N VAL A 217 -12.02 6.69 17.81
CA VAL A 217 -13.33 6.22 17.34
C VAL A 217 -13.31 5.66 15.90
N GLU A 218 -12.38 6.15 15.08
CA GLU A 218 -12.26 5.73 13.69
C GLU A 218 -11.81 4.28 13.56
N VAL A 219 -11.00 3.80 14.51
CA VAL A 219 -10.44 2.44 14.49
C VAL A 219 -11.55 1.40 14.64
N SER A 220 -12.47 1.56 15.61
CA SER A 220 -13.60 0.64 15.78
C SER A 220 -14.51 0.61 14.55
N ALA A 221 -14.82 1.78 14.00
CA ALA A 221 -15.68 1.89 12.83
C ALA A 221 -15.03 1.27 11.57
N TRP A 222 -13.73 1.49 11.39
CA TRP A 222 -12.96 0.89 10.31
C TRP A 222 -12.86 -0.63 10.46
N LEU A 223 -12.48 -1.15 11.63
CA LEU A 223 -12.38 -2.58 11.89
C LEU A 223 -13.65 -3.32 11.55
N ARG A 224 -14.81 -2.80 11.94
CA ARG A 224 -16.09 -3.41 11.59
C ARG A 224 -16.24 -3.54 10.07
N ALA A 225 -15.95 -2.48 9.33
CA ALA A 225 -16.04 -2.50 7.86
C ALA A 225 -15.02 -3.46 7.23
N GLU A 226 -13.80 -3.55 7.79
CA GLU A 226 -12.77 -4.48 7.30
C GLU A 226 -13.13 -5.95 7.58
N LEU A 227 -13.71 -6.25 8.73
CA LEU A 227 -14.19 -7.60 9.03
C LEU A 227 -15.37 -8.01 8.13
N GLU A 228 -16.31 -7.10 7.86
CA GLU A 228 -17.37 -7.32 6.87
C GLU A 228 -16.79 -7.57 5.47
N ARG A 229 -15.79 -6.80 5.09
CA ARG A 229 -15.08 -6.96 3.81
C ARG A 229 -14.33 -8.28 3.71
N LEU A 230 -13.62 -8.67 4.75
CA LEU A 230 -12.94 -9.96 4.85
C LEU A 230 -13.93 -11.11 4.72
N GLN A 231 -15.07 -11.02 5.40
CA GLN A 231 -16.13 -12.03 5.30
C GLN A 231 -16.63 -12.19 3.86
N ILE A 232 -16.87 -11.09 3.15
CA ILE A 232 -17.28 -11.12 1.73
C ILE A 232 -16.20 -11.76 0.85
N LEU A 233 -14.92 -11.46 1.10
CA LEU A 233 -13.80 -12.00 0.33
C LEU A 233 -13.60 -13.50 0.57
N LEU A 234 -13.83 -13.97 1.79
CA LEU A 234 -13.70 -15.38 2.17
C LEU A 234 -14.92 -16.22 1.79
N SER A 235 -16.09 -15.60 1.64
CA SER A 235 -17.33 -16.33 1.31
C SER A 235 -17.25 -16.80 -0.14
N PRO A 236 -17.34 -18.12 -0.41
CA PRO A 236 -17.57 -18.61 -1.75
C PRO A 236 -18.93 -18.11 -2.24
N ALA A 237 -19.06 -17.80 -3.52
CA ALA A 237 -20.26 -17.21 -4.13
C ALA A 237 -21.58 -18.01 -3.91
N SER A 238 -21.53 -19.18 -3.28
CA SER A 238 -22.64 -20.12 -3.09
C SER A 238 -22.98 -20.47 -1.65
N THR A 239 -22.22 -20.05 -0.66
CA THR A 239 -22.51 -20.38 0.75
C THR A 239 -22.37 -19.16 1.63
N GLY A 240 -23.48 -18.70 2.22
CA GLY A 240 -23.52 -17.65 3.23
C GLY A 240 -22.87 -18.10 4.55
N ALA A 241 -21.61 -18.53 4.50
CA ALA A 241 -20.85 -18.85 5.69
C ALA A 241 -20.56 -17.55 6.45
N SER A 242 -21.17 -17.39 7.59
CA SER A 242 -20.95 -16.28 8.51
C SER A 242 -19.67 -16.52 9.31
N LEU A 243 -18.75 -15.59 9.33
CA LEU A 243 -17.71 -15.49 10.37
C LEU A 243 -18.32 -15.07 11.73
N ALA A 244 -19.65 -14.88 11.78
CA ALA A 244 -20.39 -14.25 12.87
C ALA A 244 -20.85 -15.23 13.98
N ASP A 245 -20.16 -16.32 14.22
CA ASP A 245 -20.46 -17.21 15.35
C ASP A 245 -19.86 -16.71 16.69
N GLY A 246 -19.51 -15.44 16.80
CA GLY A 246 -19.01 -14.87 18.06
C GLY A 246 -17.66 -15.41 18.52
N GLY A 247 -16.97 -16.17 17.67
CA GLY A 247 -15.64 -16.70 17.91
C GLY A 247 -14.56 -15.63 17.66
N ALA A 248 -13.46 -15.71 18.42
CA ALA A 248 -12.27 -14.93 18.10
C ALA A 248 -11.69 -15.39 16.75
N LEU A 249 -11.19 -14.44 15.97
CA LEU A 249 -10.48 -14.76 14.72
C LEU A 249 -9.26 -15.63 15.01
N GLU A 250 -9.06 -16.66 14.20
CA GLU A 250 -7.88 -17.53 14.31
C GLU A 250 -6.58 -16.75 14.12
N PRO A 251 -5.51 -17.09 14.85
CA PRO A 251 -4.22 -16.42 14.71
C PRO A 251 -3.58 -16.59 13.33
N ASP A 252 -3.87 -17.67 12.63
CA ASP A 252 -3.42 -17.99 11.28
C ASP A 252 -4.62 -18.26 10.37
N LEU A 253 -5.18 -17.20 9.79
CA LEU A 253 -6.34 -17.32 8.91
C LEU A 253 -6.06 -18.16 7.65
N PRO A 254 -4.92 -17.99 6.94
CA PRO A 254 -4.62 -18.86 5.80
C PRO A 254 -4.46 -20.34 6.17
N GLY A 255 -3.89 -20.64 7.33
CA GLY A 255 -3.76 -22.01 7.82
C GLY A 255 -5.11 -22.65 8.20
N SER A 256 -6.01 -21.86 8.80
CA SER A 256 -7.35 -22.33 9.20
C SER A 256 -8.33 -22.45 8.02
N GLN A 257 -8.11 -21.69 6.94
CA GLN A 257 -8.96 -21.67 5.74
C GLN A 257 -8.17 -21.91 4.45
N PRO A 258 -7.57 -23.10 4.26
CA PRO A 258 -6.67 -23.36 3.13
C PRO A 258 -7.38 -23.35 1.77
N HIS A 259 -8.70 -23.42 1.74
CA HIS A 259 -9.50 -23.43 0.50
C HIS A 259 -9.90 -22.03 0.01
N ALA A 260 -9.66 -20.99 0.80
CA ALA A 260 -9.94 -19.61 0.39
C ALA A 260 -8.91 -19.13 -0.67
N ASP A 261 -9.34 -18.25 -1.52
CA ASP A 261 -8.45 -17.64 -2.53
C ASP A 261 -7.61 -16.52 -1.91
N TRP A 262 -6.55 -16.91 -1.22
CA TRP A 262 -5.63 -16.00 -0.55
C TRP A 262 -4.85 -15.12 -1.53
N SER A 263 -4.74 -15.51 -2.80
CA SER A 263 -4.14 -14.67 -3.85
C SER A 263 -4.99 -13.44 -4.18
N ARG A 264 -6.28 -13.50 -3.88
CA ARG A 264 -7.23 -12.40 -3.99
C ARG A 264 -7.44 -11.67 -2.66
N VAL A 265 -7.48 -12.41 -1.54
CA VAL A 265 -7.76 -11.83 -0.21
C VAL A 265 -6.62 -10.93 0.25
N CYS A 266 -5.37 -11.41 0.23
CA CYS A 266 -4.23 -10.63 0.74
C CYS A 266 -4.04 -9.30 0.00
N PRO A 267 -3.94 -9.24 -1.34
CA PRO A 267 -3.80 -7.96 -2.03
C PRO A 267 -4.95 -7.00 -1.75
N ALA A 268 -6.17 -7.51 -1.67
CA ALA A 268 -7.33 -6.68 -1.38
C ALA A 268 -7.28 -6.10 0.04
N MET A 269 -6.87 -6.86 1.05
CA MET A 269 -6.84 -6.42 2.45
C MET A 269 -5.63 -5.52 2.73
N PHE A 270 -4.43 -5.88 2.25
CA PHE A 270 -3.23 -5.04 2.38
C PHE A 270 -3.23 -3.81 1.47
N LEU A 271 -4.23 -3.66 0.62
CA LEU A 271 -4.31 -2.61 -0.39
C LEU A 271 -3.03 -2.61 -1.25
N GLU A 272 -2.57 -3.79 -1.62
CA GLU A 272 -1.42 -3.96 -2.51
C GLU A 272 -1.71 -3.36 -3.89
N PRO A 273 -0.70 -2.74 -4.54
CA PRO A 273 -0.82 -2.32 -5.93
C PRO A 273 -0.85 -3.52 -6.89
#